data_4706877a217f6401a62d45cd3e552260
#
_entry.id   4706877a217f6401a62d45cd3e552260
#
_cell.length_a   1.000
_cell.length_b   1.000
_cell.length_c   1.000
_cell.angle_alpha   90.00
_cell.angle_beta   90.00
_cell.angle_gamma   90.00
#
_symmetry.space_group_name_H-M   'P 1'
#
loop_
_entity.id
_entity.type
_entity.pdbx_description
1 polymer ?
#
loop_
_entity_poly.entity_id
_entity_poly.type
_entity_poly.pdbx_seq_one_letter_code
_entity_poly.pdbx_strand_id
1 'polypeptide(L)'
;MTPSPPSRRDFLATSSGSALGAWILFNLPDIQAVAAYAARARTRGQAFEVLRPDEARDLEAIAAQIFPSDDTPGAREAGVVYFMDRALGTFSSGLLEPIRTGLTELRGKVRERHGATPFADLDGAAQAALLRDVENTAFFGGVRFLTVAGMFADPSYRGNREWVGWKLLGMDMRPAFQPPFGYYDREYGEVRQ
;
A
#
# COMPACT_ATOMS: atom_id res chain seq x y z
N MET A 1 -23.23 34.48 14.36
CA MET A 1 -22.06 34.43 13.49
C MET A 1 -21.76 32.96 13.25
N THR A 2 -22.08 32.44 12.08
CA THR A 2 -21.73 31.07 11.66
C THR A 2 -20.24 31.09 11.23
N PRO A 3 -19.41 30.21 11.72
CA PRO A 3 -18.01 30.13 11.28
C PRO A 3 -17.97 29.76 9.79
N SER A 4 -17.15 30.46 9.03
CA SER A 4 -16.91 30.14 7.62
C SER A 4 -16.31 28.73 7.50
N PRO A 5 -16.70 27.94 6.48
CA PRO A 5 -16.10 26.63 6.26
C PRO A 5 -14.60 26.77 6.02
N PRO A 6 -13.78 25.82 6.52
CA PRO A 6 -12.33 25.87 6.38
C PRO A 6 -11.95 25.86 4.88
N SER A 7 -10.96 26.68 4.54
CA SER A 7 -10.44 26.70 3.18
C SER A 7 -9.70 25.40 2.83
N ARG A 8 -9.56 25.06 1.53
CA ARG A 8 -8.74 23.90 1.08
C ARG A 8 -7.32 23.96 1.64
N ARG A 9 -6.77 25.14 1.81
CA ARG A 9 -5.45 25.37 2.37
C ARG A 9 -5.40 25.01 3.85
N ASP A 10 -6.46 25.36 4.59
CA ASP A 10 -6.58 25.02 6.02
C ASP A 10 -6.83 23.52 6.20
N PHE A 11 -7.61 22.89 5.32
CA PHE A 11 -7.81 21.44 5.32
C PHE A 11 -6.49 20.70 5.03
N LEU A 12 -5.74 21.14 4.02
CA LEU A 12 -4.44 20.55 3.69
C LEU A 12 -3.40 20.82 4.79
N ALA A 13 -3.39 22.01 5.40
CA ALA A 13 -2.52 22.31 6.53
C ALA A 13 -2.87 21.49 7.77
N THR A 14 -4.15 21.20 8.01
CA THR A 14 -4.62 20.42 9.16
C THR A 14 -4.44 18.91 8.91
N SER A 15 -4.60 18.43 7.66
CA SER A 15 -4.38 17.04 7.30
C SER A 15 -2.91 16.69 7.08
N SER A 16 -2.05 17.65 6.72
CA SER A 16 -0.59 17.47 6.69
C SER A 16 0.02 17.34 8.10
N GLY A 17 -0.71 17.70 9.14
CA GLY A 17 -0.41 17.38 10.53
C GLY A 17 -0.62 15.90 10.90
N SER A 18 -1.18 15.08 10.02
CA SER A 18 -1.17 13.63 10.24
C SER A 18 0.27 13.10 10.11
N ALA A 19 0.68 12.26 11.04
CA ALA A 19 2.01 11.62 11.06
C ALA A 19 2.42 11.00 9.70
N LEU A 20 1.45 10.65 8.86
CA LEU A 20 1.62 10.11 7.51
C LEU A 20 2.12 11.14 6.51
N GLY A 21 1.58 12.35 6.52
CA GLY A 21 1.99 13.42 5.58
C GLY A 21 3.40 13.92 5.88
N ALA A 22 3.71 14.10 7.15
CA ALA A 22 5.06 14.46 7.59
C ALA A 22 6.07 13.36 7.23
N TRP A 23 5.71 12.10 7.46
CA TRP A 23 6.57 10.97 7.16
C TRP A 23 6.91 10.86 5.66
N ILE A 24 5.92 11.04 4.77
CA ILE A 24 6.14 11.06 3.31
C ILE A 24 7.11 12.18 2.93
N LEU A 25 6.94 13.38 3.48
CA LEU A 25 7.80 14.54 3.16
C LEU A 25 9.25 14.34 3.63
N PHE A 26 9.45 13.75 4.81
CA PHE A 26 10.80 13.48 5.35
C PHE A 26 11.53 12.36 4.60
N ASN A 27 10.80 11.43 3.97
CA ASN A 27 11.39 10.30 3.24
C ASN A 27 11.38 10.48 1.71
N LEU A 28 11.02 11.68 1.20
CA LEU A 28 10.98 11.98 -0.23
C LEU A 28 12.28 11.66 -0.99
N PRO A 29 13.50 11.94 -0.47
CA PRO A 29 14.75 11.59 -1.15
C PRO A 29 14.96 10.08 -1.28
N ASP A 30 14.65 9.32 -0.23
CA ASP A 30 14.76 7.86 -0.22
C ASP A 30 13.70 7.23 -1.12
N ILE A 31 12.51 7.81 -1.15
CA ILE A 31 11.42 7.48 -2.06
C ILE A 31 11.89 7.62 -3.53
N GLN A 32 12.56 8.70 -3.89
CA GLN A 32 13.08 8.92 -5.25
C GLN A 32 14.21 7.95 -5.63
N ALA A 33 15.09 7.63 -4.69
CA ALA A 33 16.15 6.63 -4.89
C ALA A 33 15.56 5.24 -5.17
N VAL A 34 14.48 4.88 -4.48
CA VAL A 34 13.72 3.64 -4.71
C VAL A 34 13.09 3.61 -6.10
N ALA A 35 12.55 4.74 -6.58
CA ALA A 35 11.97 4.85 -7.93
C ALA A 35 13.00 4.55 -9.02
N ALA A 36 14.20 5.12 -8.92
CA ALA A 36 15.28 4.90 -9.88
C ALA A 36 15.76 3.45 -9.91
N TYR A 37 15.80 2.80 -8.75
CA TYR A 37 16.18 1.38 -8.66
C TYR A 37 15.07 0.46 -9.20
N ALA A 38 13.82 0.72 -8.91
CA ALA A 38 12.67 -0.07 -9.38
C ALA A 38 12.53 -0.03 -10.91
N ALA A 39 12.88 1.08 -11.55
CA ALA A 39 12.92 1.18 -13.01
C ALA A 39 13.93 0.19 -13.63
N ARG A 40 15.06 -0.05 -12.95
CA ARG A 40 16.09 -1.01 -13.40
C ARG A 40 15.72 -2.47 -13.15
N ALA A 41 14.86 -2.73 -12.17
CA ALA A 41 14.45 -4.07 -11.77
C ALA A 41 13.28 -4.65 -12.58
N ARG A 42 12.61 -3.85 -13.41
CA ARG A 42 11.49 -4.29 -14.27
C ARG A 42 11.88 -5.37 -15.29
N THR A 43 13.15 -5.46 -15.64
CA THR A 43 13.68 -6.36 -16.68
C THR A 43 14.19 -7.71 -16.18
N ARG A 44 14.19 -7.96 -14.88
CA ARG A 44 14.70 -9.21 -14.31
C ARG A 44 13.68 -9.73 -13.30
N GLY A 45 13.20 -10.94 -13.45
CA GLY A 45 12.44 -11.67 -12.43
C GLY A 45 13.32 -11.83 -11.18
N GLN A 46 13.41 -10.77 -10.37
CA GLN A 46 14.37 -10.72 -9.27
C GLN A 46 13.76 -11.35 -8.02
N ALA A 47 14.62 -12.12 -7.35
CA ALA A 47 14.41 -12.54 -5.98
C ALA A 47 14.11 -11.34 -5.07
N PHE A 48 13.36 -11.57 -4.00
CA PHE A 48 13.17 -10.58 -2.94
C PHE A 48 14.52 -10.20 -2.34
N GLU A 49 14.67 -8.93 -1.96
CA GLU A 49 15.93 -8.38 -1.45
C GLU A 49 16.04 -8.52 0.07
N VAL A 50 14.91 -8.38 0.75
CA VAL A 50 14.83 -8.33 2.21
C VAL A 50 13.92 -9.43 2.74
N LEU A 51 12.82 -9.71 2.05
CA LEU A 51 11.88 -10.75 2.44
C LEU A 51 12.42 -12.15 2.08
N ARG A 52 12.29 -13.07 3.00
CA ARG A 52 12.47 -14.49 2.71
C ARG A 52 11.28 -14.99 1.87
N PRO A 53 11.46 -16.03 1.06
CA PRO A 53 10.39 -16.58 0.21
C PRO A 53 9.11 -16.95 0.98
N ASP A 54 9.26 -17.49 2.18
CA ASP A 54 8.15 -17.85 3.07
C ASP A 54 7.43 -16.61 3.64
N GLU A 55 8.19 -15.57 4.01
CA GLU A 55 7.63 -14.28 4.44
C GLU A 55 6.84 -13.62 3.30
N ALA A 56 7.41 -13.59 2.11
CA ALA A 56 6.78 -13.00 0.93
C ALA A 56 5.46 -13.71 0.57
N ARG A 57 5.39 -15.05 0.64
CA ARG A 57 4.16 -15.82 0.41
C ARG A 57 3.07 -15.46 1.41
N ASP A 58 3.41 -15.41 2.70
CA ASP A 58 2.44 -15.06 3.73
C ASP A 58 1.97 -13.61 3.59
N LEU A 59 2.88 -12.65 3.35
CA LEU A 59 2.54 -11.24 3.15
C LEU A 59 1.69 -11.03 1.89
N GLU A 60 1.96 -11.75 0.81
CA GLU A 60 1.13 -11.71 -0.40
C GLU A 60 -0.28 -12.23 -0.12
N ALA A 61 -0.41 -13.32 0.65
CA ALA A 61 -1.71 -13.87 1.04
C ALA A 61 -2.47 -12.90 1.96
N ILE A 62 -1.79 -12.26 2.93
CA ILE A 62 -2.39 -11.23 3.78
C ILE A 62 -2.84 -10.03 2.95
N ALA A 63 -2.00 -9.54 2.05
CA ALA A 63 -2.34 -8.44 1.16
C ALA A 63 -3.56 -8.76 0.29
N ALA A 64 -3.67 -9.99 -0.20
CA ALA A 64 -4.82 -10.47 -0.98
C ALA A 64 -6.11 -10.58 -0.15
N GLN A 65 -6.03 -10.77 1.17
CA GLN A 65 -7.20 -10.69 2.06
C GLN A 65 -7.62 -9.25 2.34
N ILE A 66 -6.66 -8.31 2.37
CA ILE A 66 -6.92 -6.88 2.59
C ILE A 66 -7.49 -6.23 1.32
N PHE A 67 -6.96 -6.60 0.16
CA PHE A 67 -7.37 -6.10 -1.15
C PHE A 67 -7.53 -7.28 -2.12
N PRO A 68 -8.68 -7.97 -2.04
CA PRO A 68 -8.93 -9.18 -2.82
C PRO A 68 -9.09 -8.88 -4.31
N SER A 69 -8.81 -9.88 -5.13
CA SER A 69 -9.17 -9.92 -6.54
C SER A 69 -10.58 -10.49 -6.65
N ASP A 70 -11.47 -9.71 -7.24
CA ASP A 70 -12.84 -10.09 -7.56
C ASP A 70 -13.13 -9.76 -9.04
N ASP A 71 -14.19 -9.00 -9.34
CA ASP A 71 -14.43 -8.45 -10.68
C ASP A 71 -13.35 -7.41 -11.09
N THR A 72 -12.53 -6.99 -10.12
CA THR A 72 -11.43 -6.06 -10.28
C THR A 72 -10.11 -6.67 -9.78
N PRO A 73 -8.96 -6.26 -10.36
CA PRO A 73 -7.66 -6.71 -9.90
C PRO A 73 -7.36 -6.26 -8.47
N GLY A 74 -6.77 -7.14 -7.66
CA GLY A 74 -6.41 -6.89 -6.28
C GLY A 74 -4.90 -6.73 -6.04
N ALA A 75 -4.49 -6.99 -4.79
CA ALA A 75 -3.12 -6.80 -4.34
C ALA A 75 -2.10 -7.72 -5.05
N ARG A 76 -2.53 -8.91 -5.48
CA ARG A 76 -1.66 -9.85 -6.23
C ARG A 76 -1.30 -9.30 -7.59
N GLU A 77 -2.30 -8.88 -8.37
CA GLU A 77 -2.14 -8.32 -9.71
C GLU A 77 -1.35 -7.01 -9.65
N ALA A 78 -1.62 -6.18 -8.65
CA ALA A 78 -0.86 -4.96 -8.39
C ALA A 78 0.61 -5.22 -8.00
N GLY A 79 0.97 -6.45 -7.63
CA GLY A 79 2.32 -6.82 -7.21
C GLY A 79 2.74 -6.18 -5.89
N VAL A 80 1.81 -6.00 -4.97
CA VAL A 80 2.01 -5.31 -3.68
C VAL A 80 3.16 -5.90 -2.87
N VAL A 81 3.38 -7.22 -2.89
CA VAL A 81 4.48 -7.87 -2.16
C VAL A 81 5.86 -7.34 -2.59
N TYR A 82 6.04 -6.96 -3.84
CA TYR A 82 7.31 -6.40 -4.33
C TYR A 82 7.51 -4.95 -3.85
N PHE A 83 6.42 -4.21 -3.68
CA PHE A 83 6.46 -2.93 -2.99
C PHE A 83 6.86 -3.11 -1.53
N MET A 84 6.24 -4.08 -0.83
CA MET A 84 6.57 -4.38 0.57
C MET A 84 8.04 -4.70 0.74
N ASP A 85 8.58 -5.60 -0.09
CA ASP A 85 10.00 -5.97 -0.06
C ASP A 85 10.90 -4.74 -0.17
N ARG A 86 10.58 -3.87 -1.11
CA ARG A 86 11.35 -2.67 -1.35
C ARG A 86 11.21 -1.65 -0.21
N ALA A 87 10.00 -1.41 0.26
CA ALA A 87 9.73 -0.48 1.35
C ALA A 87 10.44 -0.92 2.64
N LEU A 88 10.38 -2.21 2.97
CA LEU A 88 11.03 -2.79 4.14
C LEU A 88 12.56 -2.80 4.05
N GLY A 89 13.11 -2.81 2.85
CA GLY A 89 14.55 -2.67 2.63
C GLY A 89 15.06 -1.23 2.66
N THR A 90 14.15 -0.23 2.65
CA THR A 90 14.52 1.18 2.50
C THR A 90 13.78 2.06 3.50
N PHE A 91 12.79 2.80 3.06
CA PHE A 91 12.13 3.88 3.82
C PHE A 91 11.18 3.38 4.93
N SER A 92 10.78 2.11 4.92
CA SER A 92 10.00 1.47 6.00
C SER A 92 10.78 0.39 6.74
N SER A 93 12.11 0.45 6.73
CA SER A 93 12.98 -0.57 7.34
C SER A 93 12.69 -0.81 8.83
N GLY A 94 12.23 0.22 9.54
CA GLY A 94 11.81 0.09 10.93
C GLY A 94 10.60 -0.82 11.16
N LEU A 95 9.83 -1.16 10.11
CA LEU A 95 8.71 -2.11 10.19
C LEU A 95 9.13 -3.56 9.97
N LEU A 96 10.36 -3.83 9.52
CA LEU A 96 10.78 -5.19 9.15
C LEU A 96 10.73 -6.15 10.35
N GLU A 97 11.34 -5.80 11.47
CA GLU A 97 11.34 -6.67 12.65
C GLU A 97 9.96 -6.79 13.30
N PRO A 98 9.15 -5.72 13.47
CA PRO A 98 7.76 -5.86 13.87
C PRO A 98 6.94 -6.78 12.99
N ILE A 99 7.12 -6.71 11.66
CA ILE A 99 6.42 -7.61 10.72
C ILE A 99 6.90 -9.05 10.88
N ARG A 100 8.18 -9.32 11.01
CA ARG A 100 8.73 -10.66 11.26
C ARG A 100 8.21 -11.28 12.55
N THR A 101 8.15 -10.48 13.61
CA THR A 101 7.58 -10.91 14.89
C THR A 101 6.12 -11.29 14.74
N GLY A 102 5.31 -10.41 14.10
CA GLY A 102 3.90 -10.68 13.88
C GLY A 102 3.64 -11.87 12.95
N LEU A 103 4.46 -12.08 11.91
CA LEU A 103 4.39 -13.29 11.08
C LEU A 103 4.68 -14.55 11.90
N THR A 104 5.64 -14.49 12.82
CA THR A 104 5.97 -15.61 13.70
C THR A 104 4.80 -15.95 14.63
N GLU A 105 4.16 -14.94 15.22
CA GLU A 105 2.96 -15.12 16.06
C GLU A 105 1.78 -15.67 15.25
N LEU A 106 1.53 -15.13 14.04
CA LEU A 106 0.49 -15.62 13.14
C LEU A 106 0.72 -17.10 12.79
N ARG A 107 1.95 -17.48 12.45
CA ARG A 107 2.33 -18.88 12.17
C ARG A 107 2.15 -19.78 13.36
N GLY A 108 2.34 -19.27 14.59
CA GLY A 108 2.00 -19.97 15.83
C GLY A 108 0.52 -20.34 15.88
N LYS A 109 -0.36 -19.34 15.65
CA LYS A 109 -1.83 -19.54 15.63
C LYS A 109 -2.26 -20.49 14.50
N VAL A 110 -1.62 -20.41 13.33
CA VAL A 110 -1.85 -21.34 12.21
C VAL A 110 -1.55 -22.78 12.66
N ARG A 111 -0.39 -23.00 13.27
CA ARG A 111 0.02 -24.33 13.73
C ARG A 111 -0.93 -24.92 14.76
N GLU A 112 -1.43 -24.11 15.67
CA GLU A 112 -2.39 -24.52 16.69
C GLU A 112 -3.73 -24.97 16.10
N ARG A 113 -4.23 -24.29 15.05
CA ARG A 113 -5.57 -24.52 14.49
C ARG A 113 -5.57 -25.39 13.23
N HIS A 114 -4.51 -25.35 12.44
CA HIS A 114 -4.45 -25.96 11.11
C HIS A 114 -3.23 -26.87 10.91
N GLY A 115 -2.46 -27.13 11.98
CA GLY A 115 -1.32 -28.02 11.93
C GLY A 115 -0.16 -27.45 11.11
N ALA A 116 0.44 -28.28 10.24
CA ALA A 116 1.61 -27.93 9.46
C ALA A 116 1.32 -27.13 8.17
N THR A 117 0.05 -26.85 7.86
CA THR A 117 -0.32 -26.11 6.65
C THR A 117 0.15 -24.65 6.76
N PRO A 118 0.92 -24.11 5.81
CA PRO A 118 1.31 -22.72 5.81
C PRO A 118 0.10 -21.78 5.71
N PHE A 119 0.19 -20.58 6.29
CA PHE A 119 -0.88 -19.57 6.20
C PHE A 119 -1.31 -19.30 4.76
N ALA A 120 -0.35 -19.14 3.85
CA ALA A 120 -0.62 -18.86 2.44
C ALA A 120 -1.37 -19.98 1.70
N ASP A 121 -1.35 -21.20 2.22
CA ASP A 121 -1.99 -22.37 1.62
C ASP A 121 -3.37 -22.70 2.24
N LEU A 122 -3.79 -21.94 3.26
CA LEU A 122 -5.14 -22.03 3.83
C LEU A 122 -6.18 -21.44 2.87
N ASP A 123 -7.41 -21.90 2.98
CA ASP A 123 -8.51 -21.25 2.28
C ASP A 123 -8.78 -19.83 2.79
N GLY A 124 -9.48 -19.02 1.98
CA GLY A 124 -9.72 -17.62 2.28
C GLY A 124 -10.50 -17.38 3.57
N ALA A 125 -11.40 -18.30 3.95
CA ALA A 125 -12.19 -18.17 5.17
C ALA A 125 -11.33 -18.42 6.42
N ALA A 126 -10.44 -19.41 6.38
CA ALA A 126 -9.48 -19.70 7.45
C ALA A 126 -8.47 -18.57 7.59
N GLN A 127 -7.94 -18.05 6.46
CA GLN A 127 -7.06 -16.88 6.47
C GLN A 127 -7.74 -15.66 7.12
N ALA A 128 -8.96 -15.32 6.70
CA ALA A 128 -9.72 -14.21 7.23
C ALA A 128 -10.01 -14.36 8.74
N ALA A 129 -10.32 -15.58 9.21
CA ALA A 129 -10.53 -15.85 10.62
C ALA A 129 -9.29 -15.59 11.46
N LEU A 130 -8.11 -16.04 10.99
CA LEU A 130 -6.83 -15.81 11.65
C LEU A 130 -6.43 -14.34 11.66
N LEU A 131 -6.71 -13.61 10.57
CA LEU A 131 -6.40 -12.18 10.48
C LEU A 131 -7.26 -11.33 11.41
N ARG A 132 -8.53 -11.71 11.67
CA ARG A 132 -9.37 -11.04 12.69
C ARG A 132 -8.76 -11.09 14.09
N ASP A 133 -8.05 -12.18 14.42
CA ASP A 133 -7.39 -12.31 15.73
C ASP A 133 -6.20 -11.36 15.91
N VAL A 134 -5.69 -10.79 14.83
CA VAL A 134 -4.52 -9.91 14.84
C VAL A 134 -4.81 -8.52 14.27
N GLU A 135 -6.06 -8.23 13.87
CA GLU A 135 -6.44 -6.98 13.20
C GLU A 135 -6.12 -5.70 14.00
N ASN A 136 -6.13 -5.79 15.34
CA ASN A 136 -5.87 -4.68 16.24
C ASN A 136 -4.39 -4.59 16.66
N THR A 137 -3.50 -5.35 16.04
CA THR A 137 -2.05 -5.34 16.34
C THR A 137 -1.30 -4.35 15.45
N ALA A 138 -0.15 -3.89 15.95
CA ALA A 138 0.77 -3.06 15.17
C ALA A 138 1.28 -3.80 13.91
N PHE A 139 1.43 -5.12 13.98
CA PHE A 139 1.75 -5.98 12.84
C PHE A 139 0.74 -5.82 11.71
N PHE A 140 -0.54 -6.07 11.99
CA PHE A 140 -1.57 -5.96 10.97
C PHE A 140 -1.71 -4.53 10.43
N GLY A 141 -1.63 -3.53 11.34
CA GLY A 141 -1.61 -2.11 10.95
C GLY A 141 -0.49 -1.77 9.97
N GLY A 142 0.71 -2.27 10.22
CA GLY A 142 1.87 -2.11 9.33
C GLY A 142 1.68 -2.79 7.98
N VAL A 143 1.23 -4.04 7.96
CA VAL A 143 0.98 -4.78 6.72
C VAL A 143 -0.15 -4.13 5.91
N ARG A 144 -1.25 -3.71 6.58
CA ARG A 144 -2.34 -2.97 5.93
C ARG A 144 -1.86 -1.68 5.30
N PHE A 145 -1.06 -0.88 6.03
CA PHE A 145 -0.47 0.34 5.51
C PHE A 145 0.35 0.07 4.24
N LEU A 146 1.25 -0.91 4.28
CA LEU A 146 2.07 -1.26 3.13
C LEU A 146 1.25 -1.83 1.97
N THR A 147 0.14 -2.53 2.26
CA THR A 147 -0.78 -3.02 1.22
C THR A 147 -1.44 -1.87 0.48
N VAL A 148 -2.02 -0.92 1.21
CA VAL A 148 -2.67 0.26 0.61
C VAL A 148 -1.65 1.11 -0.14
N ALA A 149 -0.49 1.37 0.46
CA ALA A 149 0.57 2.12 -0.19
C ALA A 149 1.03 1.44 -1.49
N GLY A 150 1.27 0.12 -1.47
CA GLY A 150 1.68 -0.65 -2.66
C GLY A 150 0.61 -0.74 -3.73
N MET A 151 -0.68 -0.71 -3.35
CA MET A 151 -1.79 -0.71 -4.29
C MET A 151 -1.91 0.61 -5.07
N PHE A 152 -1.60 1.74 -4.43
CA PHE A 152 -1.85 3.08 -5.01
C PHE A 152 -0.58 3.92 -5.21
N ALA A 153 0.60 3.42 -4.88
CA ALA A 153 1.85 4.10 -5.17
C ALA A 153 2.10 4.21 -6.68
N ASP A 154 3.01 5.10 -7.06
CA ASP A 154 3.53 5.09 -8.43
C ASP A 154 4.18 3.73 -8.73
N PRO A 155 3.92 3.12 -9.91
CA PRO A 155 4.49 1.81 -10.27
C PRO A 155 6.03 1.74 -10.25
N SER A 156 6.71 2.87 -10.27
CA SER A 156 8.16 2.91 -10.08
C SER A 156 8.62 2.34 -8.74
N TYR A 157 7.72 2.30 -7.76
CA TYR A 157 7.93 1.68 -6.43
C TYR A 157 7.66 0.17 -6.40
N ARG A 158 7.43 -0.48 -7.53
CA ARG A 158 7.15 -1.91 -7.73
C ARG A 158 5.73 -2.38 -7.38
N GLY A 159 4.90 -1.58 -6.74
CA GLY A 159 3.47 -1.83 -6.57
C GLY A 159 2.67 -1.29 -7.74
N ASN A 160 1.33 -1.32 -7.64
CA ASN A 160 0.40 -0.73 -8.60
C ASN A 160 0.76 -1.06 -10.06
N ARG A 161 1.14 -2.32 -10.33
CA ARG A 161 1.54 -2.77 -11.66
C ARG A 161 0.48 -2.42 -12.67
N GLU A 162 0.90 -1.97 -13.85
CA GLU A 162 0.00 -1.59 -14.93
C GLU A 162 -1.05 -0.55 -14.52
N TRP A 163 -0.77 0.21 -13.43
CA TRP A 163 -1.66 1.24 -12.89
C TRP A 163 -2.99 0.68 -12.39
N VAL A 164 -3.01 -0.56 -11.94
CA VAL A 164 -4.20 -1.28 -11.50
C VAL A 164 -4.98 -0.49 -10.45
N GLY A 165 -4.33 -0.02 -9.39
CA GLY A 165 -4.97 0.75 -8.33
C GLY A 165 -5.51 2.09 -8.82
N TRP A 166 -4.78 2.78 -9.69
CA TRP A 166 -5.26 4.08 -10.22
C TRP A 166 -6.41 3.91 -11.20
N LYS A 167 -6.40 2.85 -12.00
CA LYS A 167 -7.54 2.50 -12.88
C LYS A 167 -8.81 2.21 -12.05
N LEU A 168 -8.69 1.54 -10.91
CA LEU A 168 -9.81 1.32 -9.98
C LEU A 168 -10.41 2.62 -9.46
N LEU A 169 -9.57 3.65 -9.26
CA LEU A 169 -10.03 4.97 -8.82
C LEU A 169 -10.52 5.85 -9.97
N GLY A 170 -10.49 5.37 -11.21
CA GLY A 170 -10.79 6.18 -12.39
C GLY A 170 -9.78 7.29 -12.63
N MET A 171 -8.56 7.16 -12.10
CA MET A 171 -7.52 8.16 -12.28
C MET A 171 -6.83 7.99 -13.64
N ASP A 172 -6.85 9.04 -14.43
CA ASP A 172 -6.06 9.14 -15.65
C ASP A 172 -4.60 9.45 -15.32
N MET A 173 -3.71 8.67 -15.92
CA MET A 173 -2.28 8.95 -15.92
C MET A 173 -1.98 10.14 -16.82
N ARG A 174 -1.83 11.30 -16.23
CA ARG A 174 -1.41 12.52 -16.95
C ARG A 174 -0.17 13.11 -16.29
N PRO A 175 0.87 13.47 -17.05
CA PRO A 175 2.06 14.11 -16.50
C PRO A 175 1.77 15.51 -15.94
N ALA A 176 0.66 16.12 -16.34
CA ALA A 176 0.14 17.36 -15.79
C ALA A 176 -1.38 17.41 -15.97
N PHE A 177 -2.06 17.88 -14.94
CA PHE A 177 -3.49 18.16 -15.02
C PHE A 177 -3.67 19.59 -15.56
N GLN A 178 -4.56 19.74 -16.55
CA GLN A 178 -4.98 21.04 -17.06
C GLN A 178 -6.33 21.42 -16.46
N PRO A 179 -6.62 22.71 -16.28
CA PRO A 179 -7.94 23.15 -15.84
C PRO A 179 -9.07 22.64 -16.79
N PRO A 180 -10.26 22.36 -16.26
CA PRO A 180 -10.69 22.50 -14.87
C PRO A 180 -10.17 21.35 -13.98
N PHE A 181 -9.59 21.69 -12.80
CA PHE A 181 -8.99 20.69 -11.90
C PHE A 181 -10.00 19.90 -11.05
N GLY A 182 -11.28 20.18 -11.20
CA GLY A 182 -12.36 19.49 -10.51
C GLY A 182 -13.72 20.12 -10.71
N TYR A 183 -14.74 19.59 -10.00
CA TYR A 183 -16.12 20.04 -10.12
C TYR A 183 -16.27 21.55 -9.94
N TYR A 184 -15.65 22.11 -8.91
CA TYR A 184 -15.74 23.53 -8.60
C TYR A 184 -14.99 24.44 -9.58
N ASP A 185 -13.92 23.96 -10.21
CA ASP A 185 -13.15 24.76 -11.18
C ASP A 185 -13.86 24.90 -12.52
N ARG A 186 -14.79 23.97 -12.82
CA ARG A 186 -15.62 24.04 -14.03
C ARG A 186 -16.54 25.26 -14.01
N GLU A 187 -17.15 25.57 -12.86
CA GLU A 187 -18.02 26.73 -12.68
C GLU A 187 -17.25 28.06 -12.80
N TYR A 188 -15.97 28.09 -12.36
CA TYR A 188 -15.12 29.30 -12.47
C TYR A 188 -14.61 29.55 -13.88
N GLY A 189 -14.50 28.52 -14.73
CA GLY A 189 -14.06 28.65 -16.13
C GLY A 189 -15.14 29.28 -17.04
N GLU A 190 -16.42 29.06 -16.71
CA GLU A 190 -17.56 29.61 -17.50
C GLU A 190 -17.85 31.08 -17.22
N VAL A 191 -17.38 31.62 -16.09
CA VAL A 191 -17.61 33.03 -15.70
C VAL A 191 -16.60 34.02 -16.33
N ARG A 192 -15.55 33.52 -17.00
CA ARG A 192 -14.50 34.37 -17.56
C ARG A 192 -14.39 34.35 -19.08
N GLN A 193 -15.42 33.94 -19.79
CA GLN A 193 -15.62 34.20 -21.21
C GLN A 193 -16.75 35.24 -21.37
#